data_fff4de07f7126557caabd011c813179a
#
_entry.id   fff4de07f7126557caabd011c813179a
#
_cell.length_a   1.000
_cell.length_b   1.000
_cell.length_c   1.000
_cell.angle_alpha   90.00
_cell.angle_beta   90.00
_cell.angle_gamma   90.00
#
_symmetry.space_group_name_H-M   'P 1'
#
loop_
_entity.id
_entity.type
_entity.pdbx_description
1 polymer ?
#
loop_
_entity_poly.entity_id
_entity_poly.type
_entity_poly.pdbx_seq_one_letter_code
_entity_poly.pdbx_strand_id
1 'polypeptide(L)'
;MKKQLTLAAVNAKYSHTSLSVRSLKSYLVKQGFAAPCCVECTINDPYFTILDRIMKADGDIVGLSCYIWNAQLVKQLSFDIKALAPEKTLFIGGPEVSFRERDVFSEYAADFIIKGEGELPLSQYLQGIPPETIKGIMTPAFDNGLAGNVPLEDIPFVYGENDLAGLQNRAVYYETTRGCPFHCSFCISSLSEGVRALPMDRIKRELQLF
;
A
#
# COMPACT_ATOMS: atom_id res chain seq x y z
N MET A 1 -4.69 -21.40 -10.44
CA MET A 1 -3.36 -20.72 -10.39
C MET A 1 -3.40 -19.68 -9.30
N LYS A 2 -2.33 -19.53 -8.49
CA LYS A 2 -2.27 -18.43 -7.51
C LYS A 2 -2.08 -17.12 -8.27
N LYS A 3 -2.97 -16.15 -8.04
CA LYS A 3 -2.86 -14.81 -8.64
C LYS A 3 -1.58 -14.12 -8.18
N GLN A 4 -0.82 -13.57 -9.12
CA GLN A 4 0.40 -12.82 -8.82
C GLN A 4 0.04 -11.36 -8.49
N LEU A 5 0.68 -10.80 -7.46
CA LEU A 5 0.45 -9.43 -6.99
C LEU A 5 1.62 -8.51 -7.33
N THR A 6 1.32 -7.39 -7.94
CA THR A 6 2.24 -6.24 -8.09
C THR A 6 1.81 -5.12 -7.17
N LEU A 7 2.72 -4.60 -6.34
CA LEU A 7 2.52 -3.42 -5.52
C LEU A 7 3.39 -2.28 -6.06
N ALA A 8 2.78 -1.19 -6.49
CA ALA A 8 3.48 -0.06 -7.07
C ALA A 8 3.36 1.19 -6.20
N ALA A 9 4.50 1.84 -5.98
CA ALA A 9 4.61 3.12 -5.31
C ALA A 9 5.33 4.15 -6.17
N VAL A 10 4.79 5.35 -6.24
CA VAL A 10 5.44 6.50 -6.86
C VAL A 10 5.81 7.50 -5.78
N ASN A 11 7.08 7.50 -5.40
CA ASN A 11 7.63 8.30 -4.31
C ASN A 11 7.79 9.77 -4.71
N ALA A 12 7.76 10.68 -3.75
CA ALA A 12 7.93 12.12 -4.00
C ALA A 12 9.35 12.47 -4.48
N LYS A 13 10.36 11.68 -4.10
CA LYS A 13 11.77 11.89 -4.48
C LYS A 13 12.48 10.55 -4.67
N TYR A 14 13.54 10.55 -5.46
CA TYR A 14 14.41 9.38 -5.66
C TYR A 14 14.99 8.82 -4.35
N SER A 15 15.36 9.70 -3.42
CA SER A 15 15.92 9.30 -2.13
C SER A 15 14.92 8.63 -1.18
N HIS A 16 13.62 8.67 -1.48
CA HIS A 16 12.58 8.08 -0.64
C HIS A 16 12.33 6.62 -0.99
N THR A 17 11.93 5.84 0.00
CA THR A 17 11.43 4.47 -0.15
C THR A 17 9.97 4.39 0.30
N SER A 18 9.22 3.44 -0.21
CA SER A 18 7.83 3.24 0.19
C SER A 18 7.73 2.24 1.33
N LEU A 19 7.54 2.71 2.55
CA LEU A 19 7.35 1.85 3.71
C LEU A 19 6.06 1.03 3.59
N SER A 20 4.97 1.63 3.08
CA SER A 20 3.68 0.97 2.95
C SER A 20 3.73 -0.28 2.05
N VAL A 21 4.38 -0.19 0.89
CA VAL A 21 4.54 -1.33 -0.02
C VAL A 21 5.38 -2.44 0.62
N ARG A 22 6.43 -2.07 1.35
CA ARG A 22 7.30 -3.03 2.06
C ARG A 22 6.57 -3.68 3.22
N SER A 23 5.76 -2.93 3.97
CA SER A 23 4.93 -3.45 5.06
C SER A 23 3.93 -4.49 4.54
N LEU A 24 3.19 -4.16 3.47
CA LEU A 24 2.27 -5.09 2.83
C LEU A 24 2.99 -6.36 2.35
N LYS A 25 4.14 -6.23 1.67
CA LYS A 25 4.95 -7.38 1.25
C LYS A 25 5.33 -8.27 2.42
N SER A 26 5.93 -7.69 3.46
CA SER A 26 6.40 -8.45 4.64
C SER A 26 5.26 -9.16 5.36
N TYR A 27 4.12 -8.46 5.53
CA TYR A 27 2.94 -9.04 6.15
C TYR A 27 2.37 -10.21 5.33
N LEU A 28 2.21 -10.04 4.01
CA LEU A 28 1.70 -11.09 3.14
C LEU A 28 2.60 -12.32 3.10
N VAL A 29 3.92 -12.13 3.08
CA VAL A 29 4.89 -13.24 3.15
C VAL A 29 4.76 -13.99 4.48
N LYS A 30 4.61 -13.28 5.61
CA LYS A 30 4.34 -13.89 6.93
C LYS A 30 3.04 -14.71 6.92
N GLN A 31 2.03 -14.25 6.18
CA GLN A 31 0.76 -14.98 6.01
C GLN A 31 0.83 -16.17 5.05
N GLY A 32 2.01 -16.46 4.49
CA GLY A 32 2.23 -17.62 3.59
C GLY A 32 1.91 -17.36 2.11
N PHE A 33 1.69 -16.11 1.72
CA PHE A 33 1.53 -15.75 0.31
C PHE A 33 2.90 -15.67 -0.40
N ALA A 34 2.89 -15.83 -1.71
CA ALA A 34 4.05 -15.52 -2.54
C ALA A 34 4.40 -14.02 -2.38
N ALA A 35 5.70 -13.71 -2.36
CA ALA A 35 6.16 -12.34 -2.25
C ALA A 35 5.66 -11.50 -3.44
N PRO A 36 4.95 -10.37 -3.19
CA PRO A 36 4.56 -9.46 -4.25
C PRO A 36 5.76 -8.90 -5.00
N CYS A 37 5.59 -8.64 -6.30
CA CYS A 37 6.51 -7.79 -7.03
C CYS A 37 6.33 -6.34 -6.60
N CYS A 38 7.37 -5.70 -6.08
CA CYS A 38 7.32 -4.30 -5.65
C CYS A 38 7.99 -3.41 -6.71
N VAL A 39 7.22 -2.47 -7.25
CA VAL A 39 7.70 -1.46 -8.20
C VAL A 39 7.75 -0.12 -7.49
N GLU A 40 8.94 0.40 -7.27
CA GLU A 40 9.14 1.76 -6.73
C GLU A 40 9.67 2.68 -7.82
N CYS A 41 8.95 3.77 -8.06
CA CYS A 41 9.29 4.85 -8.98
C CYS A 41 9.24 6.19 -8.24
N THR A 42 9.53 7.28 -8.92
CA THR A 42 9.37 8.64 -8.41
C THR A 42 8.49 9.49 -9.33
N ILE A 43 7.90 10.55 -8.80
CA ILE A 43 7.11 11.50 -9.62
C ILE A 43 7.97 12.22 -10.69
N ASN A 44 9.30 12.12 -10.58
CA ASN A 44 10.24 12.71 -11.54
C ASN A 44 10.61 11.75 -12.68
N ASP A 45 10.23 10.46 -12.57
CA ASP A 45 10.44 9.51 -13.65
C ASP A 45 9.47 9.82 -14.81
N PRO A 46 9.88 9.61 -16.09
CA PRO A 46 8.96 9.76 -17.20
C PRO A 46 7.73 8.86 -17.04
N TYR A 47 6.54 9.40 -17.30
CA TYR A 47 5.27 8.70 -17.14
C TYR A 47 5.24 7.31 -17.76
N PHE A 48 5.64 7.21 -19.03
CA PHE A 48 5.65 5.92 -19.74
C PHE A 48 6.67 4.93 -19.19
N THR A 49 7.74 5.40 -18.54
CA THR A 49 8.68 4.53 -17.83
C THR A 49 8.02 3.92 -16.59
N ILE A 50 7.24 4.70 -15.84
CA ILE A 50 6.50 4.23 -14.67
C ILE A 50 5.46 3.18 -15.11
N LEU A 51 4.66 3.50 -16.11
CA LEU A 51 3.63 2.61 -16.64
C LEU A 51 4.24 1.29 -17.15
N ASP A 52 5.28 1.36 -17.96
CA ASP A 52 6.00 0.19 -18.50
C ASP A 52 6.53 -0.72 -17.39
N ARG A 53 7.16 -0.13 -16.35
CA ARG A 53 7.66 -0.91 -15.21
C ARG A 53 6.55 -1.63 -14.45
N ILE A 54 5.39 -0.99 -14.27
CA ILE A 54 4.23 -1.60 -13.60
C ILE A 54 3.68 -2.74 -14.47
N MET A 55 3.54 -2.53 -15.77
CA MET A 55 3.00 -3.52 -16.70
C MET A 55 3.93 -4.73 -16.87
N LYS A 56 5.24 -4.52 -16.91
CA LYS A 56 6.26 -5.59 -16.97
C LYS A 56 6.36 -6.44 -15.72
N ALA A 57 5.90 -5.94 -14.57
CA ALA A 57 5.84 -6.73 -13.34
C ALA A 57 4.81 -7.87 -13.39
N ASP A 58 3.92 -7.83 -14.40
CA ASP A 58 3.01 -8.91 -14.83
C ASP A 58 2.12 -9.54 -13.75
N GLY A 59 1.74 -8.76 -12.72
CA GLY A 59 0.78 -9.23 -11.72
C GLY A 59 -0.66 -9.28 -12.27
N ASP A 60 -1.42 -10.31 -11.90
CA ASP A 60 -2.88 -10.38 -12.16
C ASP A 60 -3.64 -9.32 -11.36
N ILE A 61 -3.06 -8.95 -10.21
CA ILE A 61 -3.56 -7.92 -9.31
C ILE A 61 -2.51 -6.82 -9.21
N VAL A 62 -2.93 -5.58 -9.42
CA VAL A 62 -2.06 -4.40 -9.30
C VAL A 62 -2.58 -3.51 -8.19
N GLY A 63 -1.72 -3.15 -7.25
CA GLY A 63 -2.01 -2.20 -6.18
C GLY A 63 -1.19 -0.92 -6.34
N LEU A 64 -1.86 0.23 -6.33
CA LEU A 64 -1.22 1.54 -6.39
C LEU A 64 -1.34 2.26 -5.05
N SER A 65 -0.23 2.82 -4.55
CA SER A 65 -0.25 3.68 -3.37
C SER A 65 -0.52 5.13 -3.75
N CYS A 66 -1.60 5.72 -3.21
CA CYS A 66 -2.06 7.08 -3.53
C CYS A 66 -1.85 8.04 -2.36
N TYR A 67 -1.04 9.05 -2.61
CA TYR A 67 -0.70 10.14 -1.70
C TYR A 67 -0.91 11.48 -2.41
N ILE A 68 -0.98 12.57 -1.66
CA ILE A 68 -1.21 13.90 -2.21
C ILE A 68 -0.21 14.30 -3.32
N TRP A 69 1.04 13.86 -3.22
CA TRP A 69 2.09 14.20 -4.22
C TRP A 69 2.00 13.40 -5.52
N ASN A 70 1.30 12.27 -5.53
CA ASN A 70 1.20 11.41 -6.72
C ASN A 70 -0.24 11.18 -7.18
N ALA A 71 -1.24 11.82 -6.57
CA ALA A 71 -2.65 11.57 -6.81
C ALA A 71 -3.03 11.70 -8.30
N GLN A 72 -2.59 12.78 -8.96
CA GLN A 72 -2.87 12.99 -10.39
C GLN A 72 -2.22 11.93 -11.28
N LEU A 73 -1.00 11.52 -10.93
CA LEU A 73 -0.29 10.47 -11.66
C LEU A 73 -0.95 9.10 -11.45
N VAL A 74 -1.36 8.77 -10.21
CA VAL A 74 -2.09 7.53 -9.92
C VAL A 74 -3.44 7.50 -10.63
N LYS A 75 -4.14 8.64 -10.70
CA LYS A 75 -5.37 8.78 -11.47
C LYS A 75 -5.14 8.38 -12.93
N GLN A 76 -4.17 8.98 -13.60
CA GLN A 76 -3.85 8.67 -15.00
C GLN A 76 -3.43 7.20 -15.17
N LEU A 77 -2.52 6.70 -14.29
CA LEU A 77 -2.08 5.30 -14.31
C LEU A 77 -3.26 4.33 -14.19
N SER A 78 -4.26 4.64 -13.35
CA SER A 78 -5.41 3.75 -13.17
C SER A 78 -6.20 3.55 -14.46
N PHE A 79 -6.46 4.62 -15.21
CA PHE A 79 -7.14 4.54 -16.50
C PHE A 79 -6.31 3.81 -17.55
N ASP A 80 -5.02 4.13 -17.64
CA ASP A 80 -4.16 3.53 -18.67
C ASP A 80 -3.91 2.03 -18.41
N ILE A 81 -3.72 1.62 -17.15
CA ILE A 81 -3.60 0.20 -16.78
C ILE A 81 -4.88 -0.55 -17.15
N LYS A 82 -6.06 -0.01 -16.82
CA LYS A 82 -7.35 -0.65 -17.15
C LYS A 82 -7.63 -0.63 -18.66
N ALA A 83 -7.15 0.35 -19.39
CA ALA A 83 -7.27 0.39 -20.86
C ALA A 83 -6.36 -0.63 -21.54
N LEU A 84 -5.13 -0.81 -21.04
CA LEU A 84 -4.13 -1.74 -21.60
C LEU A 84 -4.36 -3.19 -21.18
N ALA A 85 -4.89 -3.43 -19.97
CA ALA A 85 -5.09 -4.75 -19.40
C ALA A 85 -6.39 -4.77 -18.55
N PRO A 86 -7.55 -4.73 -19.19
CA PRO A 86 -8.85 -4.68 -18.51
C PRO A 86 -9.13 -5.90 -17.61
N GLU A 87 -8.48 -7.03 -17.90
CA GLU A 87 -8.57 -8.28 -17.13
C GLU A 87 -7.83 -8.23 -15.79
N LYS A 88 -6.85 -7.33 -15.61
CA LYS A 88 -6.14 -7.18 -14.35
C LYS A 88 -7.04 -6.53 -13.29
N THR A 89 -7.01 -7.07 -12.09
CA THR A 89 -7.64 -6.42 -10.95
C THR A 89 -6.77 -5.27 -10.48
N LEU A 90 -7.32 -4.06 -10.43
CA LEU A 90 -6.63 -2.87 -9.96
C LEU A 90 -7.24 -2.36 -8.66
N PHE A 91 -6.43 -2.23 -7.63
CA PHE A 91 -6.84 -1.54 -6.41
C PHE A 91 -5.93 -0.35 -6.08
N ILE A 92 -6.48 0.60 -5.33
CA ILE A 92 -5.74 1.76 -4.86
C ILE A 92 -5.89 1.84 -3.34
N GLY A 93 -4.82 2.12 -2.64
CA GLY A 93 -4.81 2.39 -1.20
C GLY A 93 -4.00 3.65 -0.89
N GLY A 94 -4.04 4.06 0.36
CA GLY A 94 -3.30 5.22 0.83
C GLY A 94 -4.19 6.38 1.26
N PRO A 95 -3.63 7.40 1.91
CA PRO A 95 -4.39 8.44 2.59
C PRO A 95 -5.28 9.27 1.67
N GLU A 96 -4.91 9.43 0.40
CA GLU A 96 -5.66 10.26 -0.54
C GLU A 96 -7.02 9.66 -0.94
N VAL A 97 -7.17 8.34 -0.84
CA VAL A 97 -8.40 7.63 -1.22
C VAL A 97 -9.11 6.98 -0.03
N SER A 98 -8.42 6.72 1.09
CA SER A 98 -8.95 5.95 2.22
C SER A 98 -10.18 6.57 2.90
N PHE A 99 -10.29 7.89 2.85
CA PHE A 99 -11.35 8.62 3.54
C PHE A 99 -12.35 9.29 2.59
N ARG A 100 -12.25 8.92 1.31
CA ARG A 100 -13.20 9.34 0.28
C ARG A 100 -14.45 8.44 0.30
N GLU A 101 -15.51 8.96 -0.27
CA GLU A 101 -16.73 8.22 -0.56
C GLU A 101 -16.65 7.53 -1.93
N ARG A 102 -17.70 6.83 -2.33
CA ARG A 102 -17.74 6.08 -3.61
C ARG A 102 -17.62 6.94 -4.87
N ASP A 103 -17.76 8.25 -4.75
CA ASP A 103 -17.50 9.20 -5.84
C ASP A 103 -16.05 9.13 -6.36
N VAL A 104 -15.12 8.64 -5.54
CA VAL A 104 -13.72 8.40 -5.91
C VAL A 104 -13.57 7.53 -7.17
N PHE A 105 -14.51 6.63 -7.43
CA PHE A 105 -14.51 5.79 -8.64
C PHE A 105 -14.83 6.54 -9.93
N SER A 106 -15.33 7.76 -9.86
CA SER A 106 -15.42 8.65 -11.02
C SER A 106 -14.07 9.26 -11.41
N GLU A 107 -13.12 9.26 -10.47
CA GLU A 107 -11.80 9.84 -10.65
C GLU A 107 -10.70 8.81 -10.90
N TYR A 108 -10.88 7.58 -10.43
CA TYR A 108 -9.91 6.50 -10.52
C TYR A 108 -10.56 5.24 -11.09
N ALA A 109 -9.95 4.67 -12.12
CA ALA A 109 -10.42 3.43 -12.74
C ALA A 109 -9.96 2.20 -11.92
N ALA A 110 -10.37 2.11 -10.66
CA ALA A 110 -10.04 1.00 -9.77
C ALA A 110 -11.22 0.03 -9.63
N ASP A 111 -10.93 -1.27 -9.43
CA ASP A 111 -11.94 -2.27 -9.12
C ASP A 111 -12.37 -2.17 -7.65
N PHE A 112 -11.42 -1.83 -6.77
CA PHE A 112 -11.71 -1.51 -5.37
C PHE A 112 -10.67 -0.57 -4.75
N ILE A 113 -11.06 0.05 -3.64
CA ILE A 113 -10.20 0.88 -2.81
C ILE A 113 -9.99 0.16 -1.47
N ILE A 114 -8.76 0.20 -0.95
CA ILE A 114 -8.47 -0.19 0.42
C ILE A 114 -8.49 1.06 1.30
N LYS A 115 -9.38 1.07 2.29
CA LYS A 115 -9.60 2.16 3.25
C LYS A 115 -8.90 1.86 4.57
N GLY A 116 -7.94 2.70 4.96
CA GLY A 116 -7.15 2.52 6.17
C GLY A 116 -5.93 1.61 5.95
N GLU A 117 -5.64 0.74 6.92
CA GLU A 117 -4.48 -0.16 6.87
C GLU A 117 -4.72 -1.32 5.90
N GLY A 118 -3.77 -1.55 5.02
CA GLY A 118 -3.94 -2.48 3.91
C GLY A 118 -3.61 -3.95 4.23
N GLU A 119 -2.92 -4.21 5.31
CA GLU A 119 -2.35 -5.53 5.64
C GLU A 119 -3.45 -6.60 5.75
N LEU A 120 -4.45 -6.35 6.58
CA LEU A 120 -5.53 -7.31 6.83
C LEU A 120 -6.47 -7.46 5.62
N PRO A 121 -7.07 -6.37 5.07
CA PRO A 121 -8.02 -6.51 3.96
C PRO A 121 -7.38 -7.12 2.71
N LEU A 122 -6.13 -6.79 2.40
CA LEU A 122 -5.45 -7.37 1.25
C LEU A 122 -5.18 -8.87 1.44
N SER A 123 -4.77 -9.29 2.64
CA SER A 123 -4.57 -10.72 2.92
C SER A 123 -5.88 -11.51 2.84
N GLN A 124 -6.99 -10.97 3.37
CA GLN A 124 -8.32 -11.58 3.28
C GLN A 124 -8.80 -11.69 1.81
N TYR A 125 -8.59 -10.63 1.03
CA TYR A 125 -8.90 -10.66 -0.40
C TYR A 125 -8.12 -11.75 -1.15
N LEU A 126 -6.83 -11.89 -0.86
CA LEU A 126 -5.97 -12.91 -1.48
C LEU A 126 -6.31 -14.35 -1.02
N GLN A 127 -6.94 -14.50 0.14
CA GLN A 127 -7.51 -15.78 0.62
C GLN A 127 -8.78 -16.17 -0.14
N GLY A 128 -9.33 -15.28 -0.94
CA GLY A 128 -10.58 -15.51 -1.68
C GLY A 128 -11.85 -15.21 -0.85
N ILE A 129 -11.71 -14.48 0.25
CA ILE A 129 -12.88 -13.99 1.00
C ILE A 129 -13.64 -13.00 0.12
N PRO A 130 -14.98 -13.07 0.04
CA PRO A 130 -15.77 -12.17 -0.78
C PRO A 130 -15.55 -10.70 -0.39
N PRO A 131 -15.21 -9.81 -1.33
CA PRO A 131 -14.86 -8.42 -1.05
C PRO A 131 -15.93 -7.66 -0.27
N GLU A 132 -17.22 -7.99 -0.49
CA GLU A 132 -18.37 -7.40 0.19
C GLU A 132 -18.42 -7.70 1.70
N THR A 133 -17.64 -8.66 2.17
CA THR A 133 -17.55 -9.03 3.59
C THR A 133 -16.29 -8.53 4.28
N ILE A 134 -15.32 -8.03 3.50
CA ILE A 134 -14.02 -7.58 4.02
C ILE A 134 -14.12 -6.12 4.47
N LYS A 135 -13.91 -5.86 5.77
CA LYS A 135 -13.74 -4.49 6.27
C LYS A 135 -12.52 -3.83 5.63
N GLY A 136 -12.68 -2.56 5.24
CA GLY A 136 -11.62 -1.81 4.57
C GLY A 136 -11.65 -1.96 3.04
N ILE A 137 -12.56 -2.72 2.46
CA ILE A 137 -12.75 -2.73 1.01
C ILE A 137 -13.99 -1.90 0.65
N MET A 138 -13.78 -1.00 -0.30
CA MET A 138 -14.83 -0.22 -0.96
C MET A 138 -14.79 -0.48 -2.47
N THR A 139 -15.94 -0.70 -3.07
CA THR A 139 -16.15 -0.82 -4.52
C THR A 139 -17.20 0.20 -4.98
N PRO A 140 -17.46 0.35 -6.28
CA PRO A 140 -18.59 1.16 -6.75
C PRO A 140 -19.95 0.75 -6.16
N ALA A 141 -20.11 -0.54 -5.78
CA ALA A 141 -21.38 -1.09 -5.29
C ALA A 141 -21.56 -0.98 -3.77
N PHE A 142 -20.47 -1.05 -2.98
CA PHE A 142 -20.52 -1.06 -1.52
C PHE A 142 -19.30 -0.39 -0.88
N ASP A 143 -19.47 0.04 0.37
CA ASP A 143 -18.40 0.57 1.24
C ASP A 143 -18.49 -0.13 2.60
N ASN A 144 -17.46 -0.92 2.95
CA ASN A 144 -17.41 -1.67 4.20
C ASN A 144 -16.69 -0.91 5.33
N GLY A 145 -16.53 0.41 5.18
CA GLY A 145 -15.88 1.28 6.16
C GLY A 145 -14.37 1.10 6.20
N LEU A 146 -13.75 1.50 7.30
CA LEU A 146 -12.30 1.39 7.51
C LEU A 146 -11.89 -0.05 7.88
N ALA A 147 -10.70 -0.42 7.43
CA ALA A 147 -10.07 -1.68 7.85
C ALA A 147 -9.86 -1.72 9.37
N GLY A 148 -9.92 -2.91 9.93
CA GLY A 148 -9.45 -3.14 11.30
C GLY A 148 -7.93 -3.00 11.39
N ASN A 149 -7.46 -2.65 12.59
CA ASN A 149 -6.03 -2.50 12.86
C ASN A 149 -5.37 -3.87 13.08
N VAL A 150 -4.21 -4.08 12.47
CA VAL A 150 -3.33 -5.22 12.78
C VAL A 150 -2.43 -4.83 13.96
N PRO A 151 -2.20 -5.69 14.98
CA PRO A 151 -1.17 -5.43 15.96
C PRO A 151 0.15 -5.13 15.28
N LEU A 152 0.83 -4.05 15.66
CA LEU A 152 2.06 -3.62 14.98
C LEU A 152 3.18 -4.68 15.09
N GLU A 153 3.13 -5.48 16.16
CA GLU A 153 4.02 -6.63 16.39
C GLU A 153 3.85 -7.74 15.35
N ASP A 154 2.66 -7.84 14.74
CA ASP A 154 2.37 -8.84 13.72
C ASP A 154 2.93 -8.48 12.34
N ILE A 155 3.31 -7.24 12.14
CA ILE A 155 3.98 -6.79 10.93
C ILE A 155 5.48 -7.09 11.09
N PRO A 156 6.09 -7.94 10.22
CA PRO A 156 7.52 -8.24 10.30
C PRO A 156 8.38 -7.01 10.02
N PHE A 157 9.66 -7.09 10.39
CA PHE A 157 10.66 -6.13 9.92
C PHE A 157 10.69 -6.13 8.39
N VAL A 158 10.61 -4.94 7.80
CA VAL A 158 10.32 -4.78 6.37
C VAL A 158 11.56 -4.81 5.46
N TYR A 159 12.75 -4.86 6.05
CA TYR A 159 14.02 -4.85 5.33
C TYR A 159 14.76 -6.17 5.53
N GLY A 160 15.04 -6.88 4.45
CA GLY A 160 16.03 -7.96 4.45
C GLY A 160 17.44 -7.43 4.17
N GLU A 161 18.47 -8.28 4.32
CA GLU A 161 19.87 -7.91 4.04
C GLU A 161 20.05 -7.39 2.60
N ASN A 162 19.41 -8.05 1.63
CA ASN A 162 19.45 -7.63 0.22
C ASN A 162 18.72 -6.29 -0.03
N ASP A 163 17.65 -6.01 0.74
CA ASP A 163 16.95 -4.72 0.63
C ASP A 163 17.84 -3.58 1.08
N LEU A 164 18.53 -3.72 2.20
CA LEU A 164 19.42 -2.70 2.76
C LEU A 164 20.60 -2.40 1.82
N ALA A 165 21.21 -3.42 1.23
CA ALA A 165 22.27 -3.25 0.24
C ALA A 165 21.83 -2.43 -0.98
N GLY A 166 20.58 -2.58 -1.41
CA GLY A 166 19.97 -1.83 -2.54
C GLY A 166 19.53 -0.41 -2.18
N LEU A 167 19.58 -0.01 -0.90
CA LEU A 167 19.09 1.28 -0.41
C LEU A 167 20.22 2.28 -0.09
N GLN A 168 21.43 2.03 -0.53
CA GLN A 168 22.55 2.98 -0.34
C GLN A 168 22.17 4.36 -0.90
N ASN A 169 22.43 5.40 -0.11
CA ASN A 169 22.10 6.81 -0.43
C ASN A 169 20.59 7.11 -0.50
N ARG A 170 19.72 6.23 0.07
CA ARG A 170 18.29 6.49 0.22
C ARG A 170 17.90 6.71 1.68
N ALA A 171 16.83 7.45 1.90
CA ALA A 171 16.19 7.57 3.18
C ALA A 171 15.42 6.26 3.48
N VAL A 172 15.81 5.61 4.56
CA VAL A 172 15.16 4.39 5.06
C VAL A 172 14.14 4.79 6.12
N TYR A 173 12.91 4.36 5.94
CA TYR A 173 11.82 4.64 6.87
C TYR A 173 11.59 3.45 7.79
N TYR A 174 11.55 3.70 9.08
CA TYR A 174 11.27 2.69 10.10
C TYR A 174 10.10 3.15 10.98
N GLU A 175 9.07 2.32 11.07
CA GLU A 175 7.88 2.60 11.85
C GLU A 175 7.97 1.93 13.22
N THR A 176 8.08 2.75 14.26
CA THR A 176 8.06 2.29 15.66
C THR A 176 6.69 2.42 16.30
N THR A 177 5.88 3.32 15.76
CA THR A 177 4.51 3.61 16.24
C THR A 177 3.59 3.90 15.07
N ARG A 178 2.33 3.51 15.20
CA ARG A 178 1.28 3.82 14.23
C ARG A 178 0.05 4.39 14.95
N GLY A 179 -0.54 5.45 14.37
CA GLY A 179 -1.65 6.20 14.96
C GLY A 179 -1.21 7.51 15.58
N CYS A 180 -2.17 8.25 16.13
CA CYS A 180 -1.94 9.55 16.74
C CYS A 180 -2.83 9.69 17.99
N PRO A 181 -2.32 10.24 19.12
CA PRO A 181 -3.14 10.45 20.31
C PRO A 181 -4.02 11.70 20.22
N PHE A 182 -3.84 12.54 19.17
CA PHE A 182 -4.54 13.80 19.02
C PHE A 182 -5.68 13.69 18.00
N HIS A 183 -6.75 14.46 18.20
CA HIS A 183 -7.92 14.51 17.33
C HIS A 183 -8.03 15.89 16.65
N CYS A 184 -6.97 16.31 15.96
CA CYS A 184 -6.95 17.60 15.26
C CYS A 184 -7.94 17.56 14.08
N SER A 185 -8.85 18.55 14.00
CA SER A 185 -9.93 18.59 12.99
C SER A 185 -9.47 18.64 11.54
N PHE A 186 -8.24 19.06 11.29
CA PHE A 186 -7.63 19.18 9.97
C PHE A 186 -6.68 18.03 9.61
N CYS A 187 -6.49 17.04 10.50
CA CYS A 187 -5.47 16.01 10.34
C CYS A 187 -6.10 14.64 10.11
N ILE A 188 -5.71 13.99 9.01
CA ILE A 188 -6.19 12.64 8.67
C ILE A 188 -5.80 11.60 9.74
N SER A 189 -4.66 11.79 10.44
CA SER A 189 -4.25 10.88 11.51
C SER A 189 -5.16 10.93 12.74
N SER A 190 -6.03 11.95 12.85
CA SER A 190 -7.05 12.04 13.91
C SER A 190 -8.13 10.96 13.78
N LEU A 191 -8.23 10.32 12.61
CA LEU A 191 -9.19 9.26 12.32
C LEU A 191 -8.67 7.87 12.74
N SER A 192 -7.39 7.77 13.16
CA SER A 192 -6.85 6.54 13.73
C SER A 192 -7.17 6.46 15.23
N GLU A 193 -7.52 5.27 15.69
CA GLU A 193 -7.80 5.00 17.10
C GLU A 193 -6.50 4.79 17.89
N GLY A 194 -6.11 5.80 18.69
CA GLY A 194 -4.98 5.71 19.61
C GLY A 194 -3.61 5.55 18.94
N VAL A 195 -2.61 5.21 19.75
CA VAL A 195 -1.24 4.91 19.30
C VAL A 195 -0.91 3.48 19.64
N ARG A 196 -0.45 2.73 18.65
CA ARG A 196 0.14 1.39 18.82
C ARG A 196 1.64 1.50 18.63
N ALA A 197 2.41 0.85 19.48
CA ALA A 197 3.88 0.91 19.46
C ALA A 197 4.48 -0.49 19.42
N LEU A 198 5.64 -0.61 18.77
CA LEU A 198 6.44 -1.81 18.87
C LEU A 198 7.10 -1.91 20.26
N PRO A 199 7.32 -3.14 20.78
CA PRO A 199 8.10 -3.35 21.99
C PRO A 199 9.52 -2.78 21.85
N MET A 200 10.00 -2.10 22.89
CA MET A 200 11.31 -1.42 22.86
C MET A 200 12.47 -2.37 22.54
N ASP A 201 12.42 -3.61 23.01
CA ASP A 201 13.47 -4.59 22.73
C ASP A 201 13.49 -5.01 21.27
N ARG A 202 12.33 -5.04 20.60
CA ARG A 202 12.23 -5.26 19.16
C ARG A 202 12.84 -4.09 18.41
N ILE A 203 12.48 -2.86 18.79
CA ILE A 203 13.03 -1.64 18.17
C ILE A 203 14.57 -1.64 18.25
N LYS A 204 15.13 -1.92 19.42
CA LYS A 204 16.59 -1.97 19.60
C LYS A 204 17.27 -3.00 18.70
N ARG A 205 16.70 -4.21 18.60
CA ARG A 205 17.25 -5.25 17.72
C ARG A 205 17.17 -4.88 16.24
N GLU A 206 16.03 -4.32 15.80
CA GLU A 206 15.84 -3.95 14.39
C GLU A 206 16.70 -2.76 13.97
N LEU A 207 16.93 -1.79 14.86
CA LEU A 207 17.84 -0.67 14.60
C LEU A 207 19.31 -1.09 14.47
N GLN A 208 19.71 -2.22 15.03
CA GLN A 208 21.07 -2.76 14.85
C GLN A 208 21.31 -3.36 13.45
N LEU A 209 20.24 -3.57 12.66
CA LEU A 209 20.34 -4.11 11.31
C LEU A 209 20.62 -3.02 10.25
N PHE A 210 20.46 -1.74 10.60
CA PHE A 210 20.76 -0.59 9.75
C PHE A 210 22.22 -0.16 9.87
#